data_73fc04a78aeb1d8ec7e6707edc76d0aa
#
_entry.id   73fc04a78aeb1d8ec7e6707edc76d0aa
#
_cell.length_a   1.000
_cell.length_b   1.000
_cell.length_c   1.000
_cell.angle_alpha   90.00
_cell.angle_beta   90.00
_cell.angle_gamma   90.00
#
_symmetry.space_group_name_H-M   'P 1'
#
loop_
_entity.id
_entity.type
_entity.pdbx_description
1 polymer ?
#
loop_
_entity_poly.entity_id
_entity_poly.type
_entity_poly.pdbx_seq_one_letter_code
_entity_poly.pdbx_strand_id
1 'polypeptide(L)'
;MTPLLRVEGLHSYIQQFHVLQGASFEAAKGEATVILGRNGVGKSTLFRSILNILKPEQGHVFFKEREITRLPTHRIVRMGMAMVPSSRSVFANLTVKENLKIAYREAKSEFPSRVSSVFSTFPELESAYDRSAASLSGGEREMLAIACGLVNRVELLMLDEPSEGLSPLAVTKVMEALNRLKQETTILLVEQNFNAAKLVGDTYYFMDKGQIIYRTGAADLRNDSSILKKYLGVSF
;
A
#
# COMPACT_ATOMS: atom_id res chain seq x y z
N MET A 1 6.27 21.02 -3.62
CA MET A 1 5.16 20.38 -4.37
C MET A 1 4.08 20.03 -3.38
N THR A 2 2.82 20.24 -3.75
CA THR A 2 1.71 19.88 -2.87
C THR A 2 1.60 18.35 -2.78
N PRO A 3 1.50 17.74 -1.58
CA PRO A 3 1.39 16.29 -1.43
C PRO A 3 0.07 15.77 -1.99
N LEU A 4 0.07 14.55 -2.53
CA LEU A 4 -1.16 13.88 -2.99
C LEU A 4 -2.03 13.45 -1.81
N LEU A 5 -1.38 12.93 -0.75
CA LEU A 5 -2.02 12.59 0.53
C LEU A 5 -1.31 13.33 1.66
N ARG A 6 -2.10 13.91 2.58
CA ARG A 6 -1.61 14.54 3.80
C ARG A 6 -2.46 14.09 4.98
N VAL A 7 -1.80 13.62 6.02
CA VAL A 7 -2.39 13.15 7.28
C VAL A 7 -1.86 14.03 8.40
N GLU A 8 -2.77 14.56 9.21
CA GLU A 8 -2.46 15.52 10.29
C GLU A 8 -3.08 15.06 11.60
N GLY A 9 -2.24 14.80 12.59
CA GLY A 9 -2.65 14.55 13.98
C GLY A 9 -3.69 13.44 14.12
N LEU A 10 -3.56 12.32 13.39
CA LEU A 10 -4.58 11.29 13.34
C LEU A 10 -4.60 10.45 14.60
N HIS A 11 -5.72 10.44 15.32
CA HIS A 11 -5.97 9.63 16.51
C HIS A 11 -7.06 8.61 16.21
N SER A 12 -6.79 7.34 16.53
CA SER A 12 -7.77 6.26 16.34
C SER A 12 -7.70 5.23 17.45
N TYR A 13 -8.86 4.68 17.80
CA TYR A 13 -9.01 3.69 18.84
C TYR A 13 -9.55 2.38 18.27
N ILE A 14 -9.11 1.26 18.83
CA ILE A 14 -9.74 -0.05 18.65
C ILE A 14 -10.25 -0.46 20.02
N GLN A 15 -11.57 -0.46 20.18
CA GLN A 15 -12.22 -0.55 21.50
C GLN A 15 -11.67 0.54 22.44
N GLN A 16 -11.08 0.17 23.60
CA GLN A 16 -10.47 1.12 24.54
C GLN A 16 -8.99 1.43 24.24
N PHE A 17 -8.38 0.78 23.27
CA PHE A 17 -6.94 0.95 23.00
C PHE A 17 -6.71 2.11 22.05
N HIS A 18 -5.94 3.12 22.49
CA HIS A 18 -5.49 4.26 21.69
C HIS A 18 -4.34 3.80 20.78
N VAL A 19 -4.65 3.42 19.55
CA VAL A 19 -3.69 2.80 18.63
C VAL A 19 -2.94 3.85 17.82
N LEU A 20 -3.62 4.87 17.27
CA LEU A 20 -2.97 6.00 16.62
C LEU A 20 -2.98 7.20 17.56
N GLN A 21 -1.81 7.79 17.78
CA GLN A 21 -1.56 8.80 18.79
C GLN A 21 -1.00 10.10 18.18
N GLY A 22 -1.72 10.66 17.19
CA GLY A 22 -1.33 11.89 16.52
C GLY A 22 -0.43 11.66 15.30
N ALA A 23 -0.63 10.57 14.57
CA ALA A 23 0.15 10.25 13.38
C ALA A 23 0.01 11.35 12.31
N SER A 24 1.15 11.87 11.81
CA SER A 24 1.20 12.92 10.79
C SER A 24 2.27 12.60 9.77
N PHE A 25 1.91 12.63 8.46
CA PHE A 25 2.86 12.43 7.36
C PHE A 25 2.26 12.90 6.04
N GLU A 26 3.09 12.92 5.01
CA GLU A 26 2.71 13.29 3.65
C GLU A 26 3.22 12.26 2.64
N ALA A 27 2.46 12.06 1.55
CA ALA A 27 2.89 11.28 0.40
C ALA A 27 2.87 12.18 -0.85
N ALA A 28 4.02 12.34 -1.48
CA ALA A 28 4.17 13.13 -2.69
C ALA A 28 3.63 12.36 -3.90
N LYS A 29 3.09 13.08 -4.87
CA LYS A 29 2.58 12.48 -6.12
C LYS A 29 3.71 11.87 -6.93
N GLY A 30 3.53 10.66 -7.44
CA GLY A 30 4.51 9.97 -8.30
C GLY A 30 5.70 9.37 -7.53
N GLU A 31 5.63 9.32 -6.19
CA GLU A 31 6.66 8.73 -5.34
C GLU A 31 6.11 7.50 -4.58
N ALA A 32 7.03 6.68 -4.10
CA ALA A 32 6.76 5.64 -3.13
C ALA A 32 7.11 6.13 -1.72
N THR A 33 6.08 6.43 -0.93
CA THR A 33 6.22 6.74 0.50
C THR A 33 6.11 5.46 1.31
N VAL A 34 7.11 5.19 2.15
CA VAL A 34 7.16 3.98 2.97
C VAL A 34 7.03 4.35 4.45
N ILE A 35 6.14 3.67 5.16
CA ILE A 35 6.03 3.74 6.61
C ILE A 35 6.59 2.45 7.20
N LEU A 36 7.76 2.55 7.82
CA LEU A 36 8.46 1.47 8.47
C LEU A 36 8.09 1.40 9.96
N GLY A 37 7.93 0.18 10.47
CA GLY A 37 7.67 -0.03 11.89
C GLY A 37 7.50 -1.50 12.23
N ARG A 38 7.68 -1.84 13.51
CA ARG A 38 7.50 -3.20 14.02
C ARG A 38 6.03 -3.63 13.95
N ASN A 39 5.77 -4.92 14.10
CA ASN A 39 4.39 -5.41 14.20
C ASN A 39 3.70 -4.84 15.44
N GLY A 40 2.41 -4.49 15.30
CA GLY A 40 1.61 -3.94 16.39
C GLY A 40 1.75 -2.44 16.65
N VAL A 41 2.62 -1.69 15.92
CA VAL A 41 2.78 -0.24 16.14
C VAL A 41 1.64 0.62 15.56
N GLY A 42 0.70 0.02 14.80
CA GLY A 42 -0.47 0.73 14.27
C GLY A 42 -0.50 0.93 12.75
N LYS A 43 0.40 0.32 11.96
CA LYS A 43 0.50 0.50 10.49
C LYS A 43 -0.81 0.21 9.75
N SER A 44 -1.37 -1.00 9.91
CA SER A 44 -2.66 -1.38 9.29
C SER A 44 -3.82 -0.54 9.80
N THR A 45 -3.77 -0.12 11.08
CA THR A 45 -4.76 0.79 11.66
C THR A 45 -4.72 2.16 10.98
N LEU A 46 -3.52 2.67 10.68
CA LEU A 46 -3.33 3.92 9.95
C LEU A 46 -4.02 3.86 8.57
N PHE A 47 -3.80 2.79 7.80
CA PHE A 47 -4.46 2.59 6.50
C PHE A 47 -5.98 2.53 6.60
N ARG A 48 -6.48 1.78 7.58
CA ARG A 48 -7.93 1.67 7.83
C ARG A 48 -8.54 3.02 8.24
N SER A 49 -7.79 3.84 8.97
CA SER A 49 -8.24 5.18 9.38
C SER A 49 -8.21 6.18 8.22
N ILE A 50 -7.19 6.15 7.37
CA ILE A 50 -7.12 6.98 6.15
C ILE A 50 -8.33 6.72 5.24
N LEU A 51 -8.72 5.46 5.05
CA LEU A 51 -9.88 5.07 4.24
C LEU A 51 -11.23 5.18 4.99
N ASN A 52 -11.22 5.65 6.23
CA ASN A 52 -12.40 5.73 7.08
C ASN A 52 -13.15 4.38 7.25
N ILE A 53 -12.42 3.25 7.15
CA ILE A 53 -12.90 1.93 7.55
C ILE A 53 -12.94 1.86 9.08
N LEU A 54 -11.92 2.42 9.73
CA LEU A 54 -11.90 2.74 11.15
C LEU A 54 -11.99 4.28 11.26
N LYS A 55 -13.05 4.76 11.90
CA LYS A 55 -13.26 6.21 12.02
C LYS A 55 -12.24 6.81 12.99
N PRO A 56 -11.42 7.80 12.55
CA PRO A 56 -10.55 8.53 13.46
C PRO A 56 -11.39 9.42 14.38
N GLU A 57 -10.96 9.57 15.63
CA GLU A 57 -11.60 10.48 16.57
C GLU A 57 -11.12 11.92 16.41
N GLN A 58 -9.83 12.10 16.12
CA GLN A 58 -9.22 13.41 15.92
C GLN A 58 -8.26 13.36 14.71
N GLY A 59 -7.93 14.54 14.22
CA GLY A 59 -7.03 14.73 13.10
C GLY A 59 -7.74 14.83 11.76
N HIS A 60 -6.96 15.06 10.72
CA HIS A 60 -7.45 15.32 9.38
C HIS A 60 -6.70 14.49 8.34
N VAL A 61 -7.40 14.07 7.30
CA VAL A 61 -6.85 13.40 6.13
C VAL A 61 -7.28 14.17 4.90
N PHE A 62 -6.30 14.59 4.09
CA PHE A 62 -6.51 15.30 2.83
C PHE A 62 -5.98 14.48 1.66
N PHE A 63 -6.79 14.31 0.64
CA PHE A 63 -6.41 13.70 -0.62
C PHE A 63 -6.69 14.69 -1.75
N LYS A 64 -5.66 15.05 -2.53
CA LYS A 64 -5.73 16.12 -3.55
C LYS A 64 -6.28 17.42 -2.95
N GLU A 65 -5.72 17.87 -1.84
CA GLU A 65 -6.12 19.06 -1.07
C GLU A 65 -7.56 19.03 -0.51
N ARG A 66 -8.35 18.03 -0.86
CA ARG A 66 -9.70 17.85 -0.33
C ARG A 66 -9.68 17.03 0.95
N GLU A 67 -10.33 17.53 1.98
CA GLU A 67 -10.52 16.77 3.22
C GLU A 67 -11.45 15.57 2.98
N ILE A 68 -10.97 14.38 3.38
CA ILE A 68 -11.68 13.11 3.24
C ILE A 68 -11.99 12.43 4.58
N THR A 69 -11.57 13.00 5.70
CA THR A 69 -11.63 12.42 7.06
C THR A 69 -12.98 11.82 7.40
N ARG A 70 -14.07 12.46 6.98
CA ARG A 70 -15.44 12.03 7.29
C ARG A 70 -16.19 11.47 6.08
N LEU A 71 -15.54 11.31 4.94
CA LEU A 71 -16.19 10.73 3.77
C LEU A 71 -16.33 9.20 3.95
N PRO A 72 -17.44 8.61 3.52
CA PRO A 72 -17.57 7.15 3.55
C PRO A 72 -16.54 6.48 2.62
N THR A 73 -16.01 5.34 3.01
CA THR A 73 -14.94 4.58 2.31
C THR A 73 -15.17 4.45 0.81
N HIS A 74 -16.42 4.14 0.39
CA HIS A 74 -16.74 3.97 -1.03
C HIS A 74 -16.57 5.26 -1.85
N ARG A 75 -16.74 6.45 -1.24
CA ARG A 75 -16.46 7.74 -1.91
C ARG A 75 -14.96 7.99 -2.01
N ILE A 76 -14.20 7.69 -0.95
CA ILE A 76 -12.75 7.81 -0.92
C ILE A 76 -12.13 6.94 -2.03
N VAL A 77 -12.56 5.68 -2.11
CA VAL A 77 -12.09 4.74 -3.13
C VAL A 77 -12.42 5.21 -4.55
N ARG A 78 -13.59 5.81 -4.77
CA ARG A 78 -13.96 6.39 -6.09
C ARG A 78 -13.18 7.65 -6.47
N MET A 79 -12.49 8.28 -5.52
CA MET A 79 -11.59 9.40 -5.81
C MET A 79 -10.23 8.94 -6.36
N GLY A 80 -10.00 7.64 -6.50
CA GLY A 80 -8.77 7.05 -7.04
C GLY A 80 -7.83 6.47 -5.98
N MET A 81 -8.34 6.08 -4.81
CA MET A 81 -7.56 5.36 -3.79
C MET A 81 -7.90 3.87 -3.82
N ALA A 82 -6.88 3.02 -3.68
CA ALA A 82 -7.06 1.59 -3.48
C ALA A 82 -6.17 1.10 -2.33
N MET A 83 -6.61 0.06 -1.63
CA MET A 83 -5.83 -0.60 -0.58
C MET A 83 -5.78 -2.10 -0.85
N VAL A 84 -4.58 -2.66 -0.74
CA VAL A 84 -4.31 -4.09 -0.72
C VAL A 84 -3.92 -4.46 0.70
N PRO A 85 -4.75 -5.21 1.43
CA PRO A 85 -4.45 -5.62 2.80
C PRO A 85 -3.46 -6.79 2.82
N SER A 86 -2.74 -6.96 3.92
CA SER A 86 -1.77 -8.06 4.14
C SER A 86 -2.37 -9.47 4.02
N SER A 87 -3.69 -9.60 4.18
CA SER A 87 -4.40 -10.89 4.11
C SER A 87 -4.50 -11.52 2.72
N ARG A 88 -3.87 -10.93 1.69
CA ARG A 88 -3.90 -11.43 0.29
C ARG A 88 -5.31 -11.80 -0.16
N SER A 89 -6.23 -10.85 -0.07
CA SER A 89 -7.66 -11.05 -0.26
C SER A 89 -8.02 -11.31 -1.73
N VAL A 90 -7.66 -12.49 -2.24
CA VAL A 90 -8.10 -13.00 -3.54
C VAL A 90 -9.05 -14.19 -3.34
N PHE A 91 -9.99 -14.33 -4.24
CA PHE A 91 -10.92 -15.46 -4.24
C PHE A 91 -10.20 -16.69 -4.83
N ALA A 92 -9.71 -17.57 -3.95
CA ALA A 92 -8.89 -18.71 -4.31
C ALA A 92 -9.55 -19.66 -5.33
N ASN A 93 -10.87 -19.85 -5.22
CA ASN A 93 -11.64 -20.75 -6.09
C ASN A 93 -12.01 -20.14 -7.45
N LEU A 94 -11.70 -18.85 -7.66
CA LEU A 94 -11.93 -18.16 -8.92
C LEU A 94 -10.64 -18.08 -9.72
N THR A 95 -10.76 -17.93 -11.03
CA THR A 95 -9.63 -17.68 -11.93
C THR A 95 -9.05 -16.27 -11.70
N VAL A 96 -7.83 -16.02 -12.20
CA VAL A 96 -7.23 -14.68 -12.24
C VAL A 96 -8.20 -13.70 -12.91
N LYS A 97 -8.74 -14.07 -14.07
CA LYS A 97 -9.74 -13.30 -14.82
C LYS A 97 -10.96 -12.91 -13.98
N GLU A 98 -11.53 -13.88 -13.26
CA GLU A 98 -12.72 -13.65 -12.45
C GLU A 98 -12.40 -12.75 -11.24
N ASN A 99 -11.23 -12.92 -10.60
CA ASN A 99 -10.78 -12.02 -9.54
C ASN A 99 -10.68 -10.57 -10.04
N LEU A 100 -10.02 -10.34 -11.18
CA LEU A 100 -9.92 -9.01 -11.79
C LEU A 100 -11.31 -8.45 -12.16
N LYS A 101 -12.20 -9.29 -12.72
CA LYS A 101 -13.55 -8.88 -13.11
C LYS A 101 -14.41 -8.46 -11.92
N ILE A 102 -14.31 -9.15 -10.77
CA ILE A 102 -15.03 -8.79 -9.54
C ILE A 102 -14.49 -7.48 -8.96
N ALA A 103 -13.17 -7.26 -9.02
CA ALA A 103 -12.54 -6.04 -8.53
C ALA A 103 -12.84 -4.82 -9.41
N TYR A 104 -13.15 -5.03 -10.68
CA TYR A 104 -13.38 -3.97 -11.65
C TYR A 104 -14.74 -3.30 -11.48
N ARG A 105 -14.77 -1.96 -11.48
CA ARG A 105 -15.96 -1.15 -11.16
C ARG A 105 -16.29 -0.07 -12.21
N GLU A 106 -15.49 0.02 -13.27
CA GLU A 106 -15.64 1.02 -14.33
C GLU A 106 -16.48 0.47 -15.51
N ALA A 107 -16.51 1.17 -16.62
CA ALA A 107 -17.29 0.76 -17.79
C ALA A 107 -16.79 -0.57 -18.38
N LYS A 108 -17.68 -1.53 -18.60
CA LYS A 108 -17.34 -2.87 -19.10
C LYS A 108 -16.52 -2.85 -20.39
N SER A 109 -16.70 -1.85 -21.24
CA SER A 109 -15.94 -1.66 -22.48
C SER A 109 -14.45 -1.38 -22.26
N GLU A 110 -14.07 -0.84 -21.10
CA GLU A 110 -12.67 -0.52 -20.76
C GLU A 110 -11.95 -1.69 -20.06
N PHE A 111 -12.67 -2.72 -19.63
CA PHE A 111 -12.07 -3.84 -18.90
C PHE A 111 -10.90 -4.51 -19.62
N PRO A 112 -10.96 -4.81 -20.94
CA PRO A 112 -9.83 -5.42 -21.64
C PRO A 112 -8.56 -4.56 -21.62
N SER A 113 -8.68 -3.25 -21.82
CA SER A 113 -7.53 -2.33 -21.77
C SER A 113 -6.94 -2.21 -20.36
N ARG A 114 -7.77 -2.24 -19.32
CA ARG A 114 -7.32 -2.23 -17.92
C ARG A 114 -6.58 -3.53 -17.56
N VAL A 115 -7.07 -4.67 -18.03
CA VAL A 115 -6.39 -5.97 -17.85
C VAL A 115 -5.05 -5.97 -18.58
N SER A 116 -4.97 -5.44 -19.79
CA SER A 116 -3.70 -5.29 -20.52
C SER A 116 -2.69 -4.42 -19.77
N SER A 117 -3.11 -3.31 -19.17
CA SER A 117 -2.26 -2.47 -18.31
C SER A 117 -1.75 -3.25 -17.08
N VAL A 118 -2.60 -4.06 -16.46
CA VAL A 118 -2.19 -4.93 -15.33
C VAL A 118 -1.13 -5.94 -15.78
N PHE A 119 -1.26 -6.55 -16.95
CA PHE A 119 -0.29 -7.50 -17.48
C PHE A 119 1.04 -6.84 -17.86
N SER A 120 1.04 -5.57 -18.29
CA SER A 120 2.28 -4.82 -18.47
C SER A 120 3.06 -4.64 -17.16
N THR A 121 2.36 -4.59 -16.02
CA THR A 121 2.98 -4.51 -14.69
C THR A 121 3.37 -5.89 -14.15
N PHE A 122 2.51 -6.89 -14.36
CA PHE A 122 2.65 -8.28 -13.88
C PHE A 122 2.47 -9.29 -15.02
N PRO A 123 3.49 -9.50 -15.89
CA PRO A 123 3.38 -10.41 -17.05
C PRO A 123 3.08 -11.86 -16.65
N GLU A 124 3.48 -12.28 -15.43
CA GLU A 124 3.21 -13.61 -14.91
C GLU A 124 1.71 -13.92 -14.84
N LEU A 125 0.87 -12.91 -14.60
CA LEU A 125 -0.59 -13.08 -14.52
C LEU A 125 -1.25 -13.29 -15.88
N GLU A 126 -0.63 -12.85 -16.97
CA GLU A 126 -1.15 -13.08 -18.31
C GLU A 126 -1.17 -14.58 -18.65
N SER A 127 -0.06 -15.29 -18.39
CA SER A 127 0.04 -16.73 -18.59
C SER A 127 -0.86 -17.54 -17.65
N ALA A 128 -1.30 -16.93 -16.56
CA ALA A 128 -2.16 -17.55 -15.55
C ALA A 128 -3.63 -17.11 -15.64
N TYR A 129 -4.03 -16.36 -16.68
CA TYR A 129 -5.30 -15.62 -16.74
C TYR A 129 -6.54 -16.50 -16.51
N ASP A 130 -6.58 -17.67 -17.09
CA ASP A 130 -7.68 -18.62 -16.93
C ASP A 130 -7.43 -19.71 -15.86
N ARG A 131 -6.29 -19.60 -15.12
CA ARG A 131 -5.98 -20.52 -14.00
C ARG A 131 -6.67 -20.07 -12.72
N SER A 132 -7.05 -21.05 -11.88
CA SER A 132 -7.56 -20.79 -10.52
C SER A 132 -6.49 -20.10 -9.66
N ALA A 133 -6.87 -19.09 -8.89
CA ALA A 133 -5.98 -18.40 -7.97
C ALA A 133 -5.42 -19.34 -6.86
N ALA A 134 -6.10 -20.45 -6.57
CA ALA A 134 -5.58 -21.47 -5.66
C ALA A 134 -4.29 -22.15 -6.17
N SER A 135 -4.12 -22.24 -7.51
CA SER A 135 -2.93 -22.84 -8.14
C SER A 135 -1.72 -21.91 -8.26
N LEU A 136 -1.88 -20.64 -7.93
CA LEU A 136 -0.82 -19.65 -7.99
C LEU A 136 0.19 -19.84 -6.85
N SER A 137 1.45 -19.52 -7.11
CA SER A 137 2.46 -19.36 -6.05
C SER A 137 2.11 -18.21 -5.10
N GLY A 138 2.78 -18.13 -3.95
CA GLY A 138 2.58 -17.02 -3.01
C GLY A 138 2.83 -15.64 -3.65
N GLY A 139 3.88 -15.53 -4.47
CA GLY A 139 4.21 -14.30 -5.19
C GLY A 139 3.18 -13.94 -6.27
N GLU A 140 2.73 -14.91 -7.07
CA GLU A 140 1.69 -14.68 -8.06
C GLU A 140 0.35 -14.28 -7.42
N ARG A 141 0.02 -14.85 -6.25
CA ARG A 141 -1.18 -14.41 -5.48
C ARG A 141 -1.07 -12.99 -4.97
N GLU A 142 0.12 -12.58 -4.51
CA GLU A 142 0.37 -11.19 -4.11
C GLU A 142 0.24 -10.25 -5.31
N MET A 143 0.84 -10.60 -6.45
CA MET A 143 0.69 -9.85 -7.70
C MET A 143 -0.78 -9.75 -8.12
N LEU A 144 -1.56 -10.82 -7.98
CA LEU A 144 -3.01 -10.79 -8.26
C LEU A 144 -3.77 -9.88 -7.29
N ALA A 145 -3.44 -9.88 -6.00
CA ALA A 145 -4.06 -8.98 -5.03
C ALA A 145 -3.78 -7.51 -5.38
N ILE A 146 -2.53 -7.18 -5.74
CA ILE A 146 -2.14 -5.85 -6.20
C ILE A 146 -2.85 -5.49 -7.52
N ALA A 147 -2.91 -6.44 -8.46
CA ALA A 147 -3.60 -6.30 -9.74
C ALA A 147 -5.10 -5.98 -9.57
N CYS A 148 -5.77 -6.63 -8.61
CA CYS A 148 -7.15 -6.32 -8.25
C CYS A 148 -7.31 -4.86 -7.72
N GLY A 149 -6.31 -4.35 -7.01
CA GLY A 149 -6.28 -2.93 -6.63
C GLY A 149 -6.14 -2.01 -7.85
N LEU A 150 -5.29 -2.38 -8.81
CA LEU A 150 -4.89 -1.56 -9.96
C LEU A 150 -5.84 -1.63 -11.17
N VAL A 151 -6.69 -2.65 -11.27
CA VAL A 151 -7.56 -2.85 -12.45
C VAL A 151 -8.54 -1.68 -12.68
N ASN A 152 -8.75 -0.85 -11.66
CA ASN A 152 -9.44 0.44 -11.76
C ASN A 152 -8.43 1.59 -11.96
N ARG A 153 -8.93 2.81 -12.20
CA ARG A 153 -8.09 4.02 -12.24
C ARG A 153 -7.69 4.42 -10.82
N VAL A 154 -6.42 4.20 -10.47
CA VAL A 154 -5.88 4.43 -9.13
C VAL A 154 -4.79 5.48 -9.18
N GLU A 155 -4.90 6.51 -8.34
CA GLU A 155 -3.88 7.56 -8.19
C GLU A 155 -3.02 7.34 -6.94
N LEU A 156 -3.58 6.67 -5.91
CA LEU A 156 -2.88 6.26 -4.71
C LEU A 156 -3.16 4.79 -4.41
N LEU A 157 -2.14 3.96 -4.52
CA LEU A 157 -2.15 2.56 -4.13
C LEU A 157 -1.53 2.40 -2.75
N MET A 158 -2.32 1.88 -1.81
CA MET A 158 -1.90 1.61 -0.44
C MET A 158 -1.67 0.11 -0.27
N LEU A 159 -0.48 -0.29 0.21
CA LEU A 159 -0.06 -1.69 0.32
C LEU A 159 0.35 -2.00 1.76
N ASP A 160 -0.31 -2.98 2.36
CA ASP A 160 -0.10 -3.39 3.75
C ASP A 160 0.75 -4.66 3.82
N GLU A 161 2.05 -4.50 4.07
CA GLU A 161 3.07 -5.56 4.22
C GLU A 161 3.10 -6.58 3.05
N PRO A 162 3.20 -6.13 1.78
CA PRO A 162 3.13 -7.03 0.61
C PRO A 162 4.31 -8.00 0.52
N SER A 163 5.39 -7.80 1.28
CA SER A 163 6.51 -8.74 1.33
C SER A 163 6.33 -9.90 2.31
N GLU A 164 5.31 -9.85 3.18
CA GLU A 164 5.14 -10.81 4.26
C GLU A 164 4.90 -12.23 3.72
N GLY A 165 5.68 -13.21 4.23
CA GLY A 165 5.54 -14.63 3.90
C GLY A 165 5.85 -14.97 2.43
N LEU A 166 6.51 -14.07 1.68
CA LEU A 166 7.02 -14.35 0.34
C LEU A 166 8.45 -14.88 0.38
N SER A 167 8.82 -15.66 -0.65
CA SER A 167 10.24 -16.01 -0.87
C SER A 167 11.03 -14.76 -1.30
N PRO A 168 12.35 -14.70 -1.05
CA PRO A 168 13.18 -13.55 -1.43
C PRO A 168 13.04 -13.15 -2.91
N LEU A 169 12.97 -14.15 -3.80
CA LEU A 169 12.79 -13.91 -5.24
C LEU A 169 11.43 -13.27 -5.55
N ALA A 170 10.35 -13.73 -4.89
CA ALA A 170 9.01 -13.16 -5.06
C ALA A 170 8.96 -11.72 -4.53
N VAL A 171 9.58 -11.44 -3.38
CA VAL A 171 9.72 -10.07 -2.84
C VAL A 171 10.37 -9.16 -3.87
N THR A 172 11.53 -9.56 -4.42
CA THR A 172 12.25 -8.75 -5.43
C THR A 172 11.34 -8.45 -6.62
N LYS A 173 10.67 -9.45 -7.19
CA LYS A 173 9.77 -9.27 -8.35
C LYS A 173 8.62 -8.30 -8.05
N VAL A 174 7.94 -8.46 -6.91
CA VAL A 174 6.84 -7.58 -6.50
C VAL A 174 7.33 -6.14 -6.32
N MET A 175 8.43 -5.94 -5.58
CA MET A 175 8.94 -4.60 -5.32
C MET A 175 9.48 -3.91 -6.58
N GLU A 176 10.12 -4.63 -7.49
CA GLU A 176 10.55 -4.09 -8.79
C GLU A 176 9.35 -3.68 -9.66
N ALA A 177 8.26 -4.47 -9.67
CA ALA A 177 7.03 -4.11 -10.35
C ALA A 177 6.43 -2.83 -9.76
N LEU A 178 6.38 -2.70 -8.44
CA LEU A 178 5.93 -1.50 -7.75
C LEU A 178 6.84 -0.29 -8.06
N ASN A 179 8.15 -0.49 -8.13
CA ASN A 179 9.10 0.58 -8.47
C ASN A 179 8.89 1.14 -9.89
N ARG A 180 8.49 0.28 -10.84
CA ARG A 180 8.08 0.74 -12.19
C ARG A 180 6.73 1.47 -12.15
N LEU A 181 5.78 0.93 -11.40
CA LEU A 181 4.41 1.45 -11.31
C LEU A 181 4.33 2.85 -10.70
N LYS A 182 5.25 3.23 -9.81
CA LYS A 182 5.19 4.54 -9.12
C LYS A 182 5.26 5.75 -10.07
N GLN A 183 5.73 5.57 -11.32
CA GLN A 183 5.70 6.62 -12.34
C GLN A 183 4.28 6.98 -12.79
N GLU A 184 3.34 6.04 -12.69
CA GLU A 184 1.94 6.21 -13.09
C GLU A 184 1.00 6.34 -11.89
N THR A 185 1.33 5.66 -10.78
CA THR A 185 0.48 5.58 -9.58
C THR A 185 1.33 5.84 -8.33
N THR A 186 0.93 6.80 -7.52
CA THR A 186 1.59 7.07 -6.22
C THR A 186 1.44 5.86 -5.31
N ILE A 187 2.50 5.48 -4.61
CA ILE A 187 2.51 4.31 -3.71
C ILE A 187 2.65 4.76 -2.26
N LEU A 188 1.79 4.25 -1.40
CA LEU A 188 1.94 4.32 0.04
C LEU A 188 2.08 2.90 0.57
N LEU A 189 3.26 2.57 1.10
CA LEU A 189 3.62 1.24 1.54
C LEU A 189 3.82 1.23 3.04
N VAL A 190 3.20 0.33 3.78
CA VAL A 190 3.62 0.01 5.15
C VAL A 190 4.38 -1.31 5.15
N GLU A 191 5.52 -1.35 5.83
CA GLU A 191 6.41 -2.51 5.85
C GLU A 191 7.14 -2.64 7.19
N GLN A 192 7.50 -3.86 7.52
CA GLN A 192 8.48 -4.16 8.56
C GLN A 192 9.83 -4.52 7.93
N ASN A 193 9.81 -5.14 6.75
CA ASN A 193 11.01 -5.59 6.04
C ASN A 193 11.67 -4.43 5.29
N PHE A 194 12.71 -3.83 5.91
CA PHE A 194 13.47 -2.76 5.26
C PHE A 194 14.11 -3.21 3.93
N ASN A 195 14.60 -4.47 3.83
CA ASN A 195 15.22 -4.96 2.60
C ASN A 195 14.24 -5.01 1.42
N ALA A 196 12.95 -5.26 1.67
CA ALA A 196 11.90 -5.13 0.67
C ALA A 196 11.62 -3.64 0.37
N ALA A 197 11.41 -2.83 1.41
CA ALA A 197 11.06 -1.42 1.30
C ALA A 197 12.09 -0.61 0.50
N LYS A 198 13.40 -0.89 0.66
CA LYS A 198 14.49 -0.16 -0.03
C LYS A 198 14.50 -0.33 -1.55
N LEU A 199 13.80 -1.35 -2.09
CA LEU A 199 13.72 -1.59 -3.53
C LEU A 199 12.76 -0.62 -4.23
N VAL A 200 11.86 0.04 -3.48
CA VAL A 200 10.82 0.89 -4.06
C VAL A 200 10.75 2.28 -3.43
N GLY A 201 11.10 2.44 -2.16
CA GLY A 201 10.86 3.66 -1.38
C GLY A 201 11.71 4.85 -1.81
N ASP A 202 11.10 6.02 -1.88
CA ASP A 202 11.73 7.33 -2.10
C ASP A 202 11.81 8.13 -0.78
N THR A 203 10.69 8.14 -0.01
CA THR A 203 10.59 8.78 1.29
C THR A 203 10.18 7.76 2.35
N TYR A 204 10.83 7.81 3.50
CA TYR A 204 10.59 6.88 4.62
C TYR A 204 10.13 7.61 5.86
N TYR A 205 9.11 7.10 6.48
CA TYR A 205 8.63 7.46 7.82
C TYR A 205 8.80 6.27 8.75
N PHE A 206 9.23 6.52 9.97
CA PHE A 206 9.32 5.48 11.00
C PHE A 206 8.18 5.65 11.98
N MET A 207 7.45 4.58 12.21
CA MET A 207 6.31 4.55 13.11
C MET A 207 6.60 3.72 14.35
N ASP A 208 6.34 4.29 15.52
CA ASP A 208 6.36 3.60 16.79
C ASP A 208 5.18 4.05 17.66
N LYS A 209 4.55 3.13 18.39
CA LYS A 209 3.45 3.38 19.32
C LYS A 209 2.37 4.34 18.79
N GLY A 210 1.98 4.14 17.53
CA GLY A 210 0.93 4.93 16.88
C GLY A 210 1.34 6.34 16.43
N GLN A 211 2.62 6.68 16.47
CA GLN A 211 3.17 7.98 16.09
C GLN A 211 4.20 7.85 14.98
N ILE A 212 4.30 8.86 14.14
CA ILE A 212 5.45 9.02 13.23
C ILE A 212 6.55 9.72 14.02
N ILE A 213 7.69 9.03 14.20
CA ILE A 213 8.79 9.48 15.06
C ILE A 213 10.00 10.00 14.29
N TYR A 214 10.09 9.68 12.98
CA TYR A 214 11.20 10.13 12.15
C TYR A 214 10.82 10.10 10.67
N ARG A 215 11.43 11.01 9.87
CA ARG A 215 11.31 11.06 8.41
C ARG A 215 12.69 11.16 7.79
N THR A 216 12.92 10.45 6.68
CA THR A 216 14.17 10.52 5.91
C THR A 216 13.92 10.21 4.43
N GLY A 217 14.82 10.65 3.56
CA GLY A 217 14.86 10.28 2.16
C GLY A 217 15.66 9.00 1.91
N ALA A 218 15.47 8.39 0.74
CA ALA A 218 16.21 7.19 0.34
C ALA A 218 17.74 7.40 0.30
N ALA A 219 18.20 8.60 -0.06
CA ALA A 219 19.63 8.93 -0.11
C ALA A 219 20.27 8.92 1.28
N ASP A 220 19.63 9.56 2.25
CA ASP A 220 20.15 9.66 3.62
C ASP A 220 20.15 8.29 4.30
N LEU A 221 19.09 7.50 4.07
CA LEU A 221 18.97 6.17 4.65
C LEU A 221 20.02 5.17 4.12
N ARG A 222 20.50 5.36 2.88
CA ARG A 222 21.64 4.57 2.33
C ARG A 222 22.97 4.94 2.96
N ASN A 223 23.13 6.21 3.35
CA ASN A 223 24.38 6.74 3.88
C ASN A 223 24.53 6.52 5.40
N ASP A 224 23.43 6.32 6.13
CA ASP A 224 23.43 6.17 7.58
C ASP A 224 22.58 4.98 8.04
N SER A 225 23.20 3.80 8.16
CA SER A 225 22.56 2.59 8.68
C SER A 225 22.22 2.67 10.18
N SER A 226 22.76 3.64 10.92
CA SER A 226 22.47 3.81 12.36
C SER A 226 21.00 4.16 12.61
N ILE A 227 20.35 4.81 11.65
CA ILE A 227 18.92 5.12 11.66
C ILE A 227 18.09 3.85 11.81
N LEU A 228 18.43 2.80 11.03
CA LEU A 228 17.70 1.54 11.06
C LEU A 228 17.86 0.82 12.39
N LYS A 229 19.06 0.79 12.94
CA LYS A 229 19.34 0.22 14.26
C LYS A 229 18.55 0.96 15.35
N LYS A 230 18.53 2.29 15.28
CA LYS A 230 17.85 3.15 16.26
C LYS A 230 16.34 2.95 16.26
N TYR A 231 15.70 2.90 15.08
CA TYR A 231 14.23 2.95 14.95
C TYR A 231 13.57 1.60 14.68
N LEU A 232 14.28 0.61 14.11
CA LEU A 232 13.75 -0.72 13.86
C LEU A 232 14.35 -1.79 14.78
N GLY A 233 15.46 -1.46 15.49
CA GLY A 233 16.16 -2.41 16.37
C GLY A 233 16.86 -3.54 15.63
N VAL A 234 17.13 -3.38 14.33
CA VAL A 234 17.84 -4.37 13.50
C VAL A 234 19.27 -3.92 13.24
N SER A 235 20.23 -4.86 13.38
CA SER A 235 21.61 -4.69 12.92
C SER A 235 21.74 -5.44 11.59
N PHE A 236 22.32 -4.78 10.60
CA PHE A 236 22.63 -5.35 9.29
C PHE A 236 24.11 -5.63 9.18
#